data_845ad7e362f9c89857c8427d2df5f0e9
#
_entry.id   845ad7e362f9c89857c8427d2df5f0e9
#
_cell.length_a   1.000
_cell.length_b   1.000
_cell.length_c   1.000
_cell.angle_alpha   90.00
_cell.angle_beta   90.00
_cell.angle_gamma   90.00
#
_symmetry.space_group_name_H-M   'P 1'
#
loop_
_entity.id
_entity.type
_entity.pdbx_description
1 polymer ?
#
loop_
_entity_poly.entity_id
_entity_poly.type
_entity_poly.pdbx_seq_one_letter_code
_entity_poly.pdbx_strand_id
1 'polypeptide(L)'
;MRSFSFFWILFFFSWISLAQEKTPFATYDFSADQEYLKQLNFLKEKPSTKKHLNDIVLWATAHKDYETVISYYSKLIDLDQENPLLYFQLAGAYGIRIDEISKFNALPYVSAMKSNFLKAHELDPRHTPTLMALVQVYAKLPGFLGGSFEKAKYYSDLLYEISTAEGLIAQGFILESQGETLKAKEKFTKAFVELSFLEACNSKINELYFRDKSQNLSYQIGSIGLYLNIDIQKSICALNYYLNNFNEYDNLPKEWVSYKLSLLYEKIKEKEKAVYFRNLTFEINPKFKPQ
;
A
#
# COMPACT_ATOMS: atom_id res chain seq x y z
N MET A 1 -8.21 -39.64 6.62
CA MET A 1 -8.19 -38.65 5.53
C MET A 1 -8.51 -37.29 6.14
N ARG A 2 -7.48 -36.51 6.44
CA ARG A 2 -7.61 -35.14 7.00
C ARG A 2 -7.62 -34.16 5.82
N SER A 3 -8.75 -33.50 5.64
CA SER A 3 -8.96 -32.41 4.71
C SER A 3 -8.01 -31.26 5.06
N PHE A 4 -7.00 -31.03 4.24
CA PHE A 4 -6.18 -29.82 4.30
C PHE A 4 -6.99 -28.68 3.67
N SER A 5 -7.51 -27.81 4.52
CA SER A 5 -8.11 -26.55 4.10
C SER A 5 -7.01 -25.63 3.55
N PHE A 6 -6.93 -25.59 2.22
CA PHE A 6 -6.13 -24.60 1.48
C PHE A 6 -6.88 -23.25 1.48
N PHE A 7 -6.83 -22.53 2.60
CA PHE A 7 -7.24 -21.13 2.68
C PHE A 7 -6.02 -20.30 3.05
N TRP A 8 -5.85 -19.15 2.38
CA TRP A 8 -4.90 -18.07 2.68
C TRP A 8 -3.71 -17.93 1.72
N ILE A 9 -3.96 -17.46 0.51
CA ILE A 9 -3.04 -16.66 -0.25
C ILE A 9 -3.86 -15.58 -0.96
N LEU A 10 -4.19 -14.52 -0.29
CA LEU A 10 -4.69 -13.28 -0.88
C LEU A 10 -4.68 -12.23 0.21
N PHE A 11 -3.76 -11.30 0.18
CA PHE A 11 -3.91 -9.93 0.71
C PHE A 11 -2.54 -9.26 0.82
N PHE A 12 -2.01 -8.84 -0.32
CA PHE A 12 -0.79 -8.05 -0.30
C PHE A 12 -1.01 -6.58 0.14
N PHE A 13 -2.25 -6.11 0.22
CA PHE A 13 -2.54 -4.70 0.52
C PHE A 13 -3.56 -4.41 1.62
N SER A 14 -4.28 -5.38 2.18
CA SER A 14 -5.14 -5.13 3.33
C SER A 14 -4.41 -5.42 4.64
N TRP A 15 -3.82 -4.40 5.18
CA TRP A 15 -3.20 -4.40 6.49
C TRP A 15 -4.25 -4.29 7.56
N ILE A 16 -4.32 -5.22 8.43
CA ILE A 16 -5.24 -5.39 9.53
C ILE A 16 -6.51 -6.12 9.10
N SER A 17 -6.40 -7.42 9.13
CA SER A 17 -7.49 -8.37 8.96
C SER A 17 -8.42 -8.42 10.18
N LEU A 18 -9.00 -7.29 10.58
CA LEU A 18 -10.15 -7.27 11.49
C LEU A 18 -11.46 -6.97 10.75
N ALA A 19 -11.38 -6.57 9.50
CA ALA A 19 -12.47 -6.62 8.54
C ALA A 19 -11.83 -6.95 7.20
N GLN A 20 -12.14 -8.10 6.61
CA GLN A 20 -11.69 -8.43 5.26
C GLN A 20 -12.26 -7.39 4.30
N GLU A 21 -11.46 -6.37 4.00
CA GLU A 21 -11.70 -5.52 2.85
C GLU A 21 -11.52 -6.40 1.62
N LYS A 22 -12.60 -7.04 1.17
CA LYS A 22 -12.59 -7.74 -0.12
C LYS A 22 -12.35 -6.70 -1.18
N THR A 23 -11.13 -6.71 -1.75
CA THR A 23 -10.67 -5.85 -2.82
C THR A 23 -11.11 -4.39 -2.67
N PRO A 24 -10.24 -3.51 -2.18
CA PRO A 24 -10.55 -2.07 -2.10
C PRO A 24 -10.75 -1.47 -3.49
N PHE A 25 -10.46 -2.20 -4.55
CA PHE A 25 -10.54 -1.75 -5.94
C PHE A 25 -11.81 -2.31 -6.58
N ALA A 26 -12.70 -1.42 -7.02
CA ALA A 26 -13.66 -1.81 -8.02
C ALA A 26 -12.88 -2.31 -9.25
N THR A 27 -13.24 -3.48 -9.78
CA THR A 27 -12.65 -3.96 -11.03
C THR A 27 -13.00 -2.95 -12.12
N TYR A 28 -12.00 -2.18 -12.53
CA TYR A 28 -12.13 -1.27 -13.67
C TYR A 28 -11.87 -2.08 -14.95
N ASP A 29 -12.87 -2.13 -15.81
CA ASP A 29 -12.71 -2.75 -17.13
C ASP A 29 -12.21 -1.72 -18.14
N PHE A 30 -10.90 -1.52 -18.18
CA PHE A 30 -10.25 -0.61 -19.12
C PHE A 30 -10.36 -1.07 -20.58
N SER A 31 -10.64 -2.35 -20.84
CA SER A 31 -10.78 -2.88 -22.19
C SER A 31 -12.02 -2.32 -22.92
N ALA A 32 -13.04 -1.92 -22.17
CA ALA A 32 -14.25 -1.28 -22.68
C ALA A 32 -14.15 0.25 -22.79
N ASP A 33 -13.11 0.86 -22.19
CA ASP A 33 -12.90 2.32 -22.21
C ASP A 33 -12.22 2.76 -23.49
N GLN A 34 -13.04 3.24 -24.45
CA GLN A 34 -12.56 3.68 -25.76
C GLN A 34 -11.63 4.90 -25.69
N GLU A 35 -11.84 5.78 -24.73
CA GLU A 35 -10.97 6.96 -24.55
C GLU A 35 -9.61 6.55 -23.99
N TYR A 36 -9.59 5.65 -22.99
CA TYR A 36 -8.36 5.04 -22.50
C TYR A 36 -7.55 4.43 -23.63
N LEU A 37 -8.15 3.54 -24.43
CA LEU A 37 -7.48 2.83 -25.52
C LEU A 37 -6.98 3.79 -26.60
N LYS A 38 -7.75 4.79 -26.97
CA LYS A 38 -7.37 5.82 -27.94
C LYS A 38 -6.14 6.60 -27.47
N GLN A 39 -6.16 7.08 -26.24
CA GLN A 39 -5.05 7.84 -25.68
C GLN A 39 -3.81 6.94 -25.48
N LEU A 40 -3.99 5.72 -25.03
CA LEU A 40 -2.89 4.75 -24.89
C LEU A 40 -2.21 4.49 -26.23
N ASN A 41 -2.97 4.27 -27.31
CA ASN A 41 -2.43 4.06 -28.65
C ASN A 41 -1.67 5.31 -29.14
N PHE A 42 -2.23 6.49 -28.96
CA PHE A 42 -1.55 7.75 -29.30
C PHE A 42 -0.20 7.91 -28.56
N LEU A 43 -0.16 7.54 -27.27
CA LEU A 43 1.09 7.59 -26.51
C LEU A 43 2.09 6.54 -27.01
N LYS A 44 1.65 5.34 -27.42
CA LYS A 44 2.49 4.28 -27.94
C LYS A 44 3.12 4.60 -29.30
N GLU A 45 2.53 5.47 -30.09
CA GLU A 45 3.06 5.93 -31.38
C GLU A 45 4.24 6.92 -31.21
N LYS A 46 4.41 7.51 -30.02
CA LYS A 46 5.51 8.46 -29.76
C LYS A 46 6.85 7.73 -29.57
N PRO A 47 7.97 8.44 -29.79
CA PRO A 47 9.30 7.87 -29.55
C PRO A 47 9.45 7.35 -28.12
N SER A 48 10.11 6.23 -27.95
CA SER A 48 10.37 5.56 -26.65
C SER A 48 11.36 6.33 -25.78
N THR A 49 11.10 7.60 -25.51
CA THR A 49 11.88 8.39 -24.56
C THR A 49 11.43 8.09 -23.13
N LYS A 50 12.30 8.27 -22.14
CA LYS A 50 11.98 8.10 -20.71
C LYS A 50 10.70 8.85 -20.32
N LYS A 51 10.52 10.08 -20.85
CA LYS A 51 9.30 10.87 -20.59
C LYS A 51 8.05 10.17 -21.12
N HIS A 52 8.05 9.77 -22.39
CA HIS A 52 6.87 9.14 -22.99
C HIS A 52 6.53 7.78 -22.39
N LEU A 53 7.55 7.00 -22.00
CA LEU A 53 7.32 5.74 -21.28
C LEU A 53 6.67 6.00 -19.91
N ASN A 54 7.11 7.04 -19.18
CA ASN A 54 6.46 7.47 -17.94
C ASN A 54 5.03 7.94 -18.15
N ASP A 55 4.75 8.72 -19.21
CA ASP A 55 3.38 9.17 -19.53
C ASP A 55 2.44 7.97 -19.75
N ILE A 56 2.93 6.89 -20.41
CA ILE A 56 2.17 5.65 -20.58
C ILE A 56 1.93 4.94 -19.24
N VAL A 57 2.98 4.84 -18.40
CA VAL A 57 2.85 4.23 -17.06
C VAL A 57 1.81 4.97 -16.23
N LEU A 58 1.87 6.31 -16.20
CA LEU A 58 0.90 7.12 -15.45
C LEU A 58 -0.52 6.92 -15.97
N TRP A 59 -0.71 6.99 -17.29
CA TRP A 59 -2.02 6.80 -17.91
C TRP A 59 -2.60 5.40 -17.62
N ALA A 60 -1.76 4.36 -17.75
CA ALA A 60 -2.16 2.99 -17.45
C ALA A 60 -2.45 2.78 -15.95
N THR A 61 -1.67 3.41 -15.06
CA THR A 61 -1.89 3.33 -13.60
C THR A 61 -3.23 3.95 -13.21
N ALA A 62 -3.56 5.14 -13.74
CA ALA A 62 -4.83 5.80 -13.48
C ALA A 62 -6.03 4.93 -13.89
N HIS A 63 -5.87 4.13 -14.94
CA HIS A 63 -6.90 3.23 -15.47
C HIS A 63 -6.74 1.77 -14.98
N LYS A 64 -5.84 1.51 -14.03
CA LYS A 64 -5.62 0.18 -13.41
C LYS A 64 -5.19 -0.93 -14.39
N ASP A 65 -4.64 -0.57 -15.54
CA ASP A 65 -4.05 -1.51 -16.52
C ASP A 65 -2.64 -1.91 -16.09
N TYR A 66 -2.54 -2.79 -15.09
CA TYR A 66 -1.25 -3.19 -14.51
C TYR A 66 -0.40 -4.07 -15.43
N GLU A 67 -0.97 -4.72 -16.45
CA GLU A 67 -0.17 -5.40 -17.48
C GLU A 67 0.65 -4.39 -18.31
N THR A 68 0.00 -3.30 -18.74
CA THR A 68 0.70 -2.19 -19.42
C THR A 68 1.71 -1.54 -18.49
N VAL A 69 1.35 -1.27 -17.21
CA VAL A 69 2.27 -0.69 -16.21
C VAL A 69 3.53 -1.55 -16.06
N ILE A 70 3.39 -2.86 -15.87
CA ILE A 70 4.51 -3.82 -15.74
C ILE A 70 5.40 -3.78 -16.98
N SER A 71 4.79 -3.86 -18.18
CA SER A 71 5.52 -3.86 -19.44
C SER A 71 6.35 -2.59 -19.63
N TYR A 72 5.80 -1.43 -19.26
CA TYR A 72 6.48 -0.15 -19.48
C TYR A 72 7.47 0.23 -18.38
N TYR A 73 7.28 -0.22 -17.13
CA TYR A 73 8.35 -0.13 -16.12
C TYR A 73 9.56 -0.98 -16.52
N SER A 74 9.36 -2.15 -17.11
CA SER A 74 10.47 -2.96 -17.64
C SER A 74 11.27 -2.20 -18.69
N LYS A 75 10.61 -1.51 -19.64
CA LYS A 75 11.29 -0.66 -20.63
C LYS A 75 12.00 0.55 -20.00
N LEU A 76 11.45 1.13 -18.94
CA LEU A 76 12.10 2.22 -18.21
C LEU A 76 13.37 1.74 -17.50
N ILE A 77 13.34 0.53 -16.94
CA ILE A 77 14.51 -0.12 -16.33
C ILE A 77 15.59 -0.36 -17.38
N ASP A 78 15.24 -0.78 -18.60
CA ASP A 78 16.22 -0.95 -19.68
C ASP A 78 16.97 0.36 -20.02
N LEU A 79 16.33 1.52 -19.79
CA LEU A 79 16.93 2.85 -19.97
C LEU A 79 17.67 3.38 -18.75
N ASP A 80 17.42 2.83 -17.54
CA ASP A 80 17.95 3.35 -16.28
C ASP A 80 18.02 2.23 -15.24
N GLN A 81 18.98 1.31 -15.43
CA GLN A 81 19.12 0.08 -14.64
C GLN A 81 19.58 0.31 -13.19
N GLU A 82 20.14 1.48 -12.89
CA GLU A 82 20.62 1.84 -11.55
C GLU A 82 19.58 2.62 -10.72
N ASN A 83 18.34 2.75 -11.18
CA ASN A 83 17.29 3.50 -10.51
C ASN A 83 16.46 2.60 -9.58
N PRO A 84 16.65 2.63 -8.26
CA PRO A 84 15.95 1.77 -7.32
C PRO A 84 14.42 1.96 -7.33
N LEU A 85 13.95 3.19 -7.64
CA LEU A 85 12.52 3.49 -7.64
C LEU A 85 11.78 2.76 -8.75
N LEU A 86 12.41 2.54 -9.91
CA LEU A 86 11.78 1.80 -11.01
C LEU A 86 11.53 0.34 -10.62
N TYR A 87 12.49 -0.29 -9.95
CA TYR A 87 12.34 -1.66 -9.44
C TYR A 87 11.29 -1.73 -8.33
N PHE A 88 11.28 -0.77 -7.41
CA PHE A 88 10.28 -0.68 -6.34
C PHE A 88 8.86 -0.57 -6.93
N GLN A 89 8.65 0.30 -7.90
CA GLN A 89 7.37 0.53 -8.55
C GLN A 89 6.93 -0.68 -9.40
N LEU A 90 7.85 -1.28 -10.14
CA LEU A 90 7.58 -2.53 -10.87
C LEU A 90 7.17 -3.67 -9.93
N ALA A 91 7.86 -3.81 -8.79
CA ALA A 91 7.49 -4.79 -7.78
C ALA A 91 6.09 -4.53 -7.21
N GLY A 92 5.75 -3.28 -6.94
CA GLY A 92 4.41 -2.87 -6.52
C GLY A 92 3.33 -3.21 -7.55
N ALA A 93 3.58 -2.96 -8.83
CA ALA A 93 2.67 -3.31 -9.92
C ALA A 93 2.43 -4.83 -10.01
N TYR A 94 3.48 -5.64 -9.87
CA TYR A 94 3.34 -7.10 -9.74
C TYR A 94 2.50 -7.48 -8.53
N GLY A 95 2.69 -6.83 -7.38
CA GLY A 95 1.93 -7.07 -6.16
C GLY A 95 0.43 -6.85 -6.36
N ILE A 96 0.04 -5.74 -6.98
CA ILE A 96 -1.37 -5.46 -7.28
C ILE A 96 -1.94 -6.48 -8.27
N ARG A 97 -1.18 -6.83 -9.30
CA ARG A 97 -1.63 -7.80 -10.30
C ARG A 97 -1.86 -9.19 -9.72
N ILE A 98 -1.11 -9.60 -8.68
CA ILE A 98 -1.31 -10.87 -7.97
C ILE A 98 -2.72 -10.96 -7.37
N ASP A 99 -3.25 -9.83 -6.85
CA ASP A 99 -4.60 -9.80 -6.26
C ASP A 99 -5.73 -9.92 -7.30
N GLU A 100 -5.45 -9.62 -8.57
CA GLU A 100 -6.43 -9.64 -9.66
C GLU A 100 -6.50 -10.96 -10.43
N ILE A 101 -5.43 -11.77 -10.36
CA ILE A 101 -5.32 -13.02 -11.13
C ILE A 101 -5.61 -14.26 -10.30
N SER A 102 -5.85 -15.39 -10.98
CA SER A 102 -6.03 -16.66 -10.30
C SER A 102 -4.76 -17.11 -9.58
N LYS A 103 -4.91 -17.77 -8.44
CA LYS A 103 -3.79 -18.27 -7.61
C LYS A 103 -2.80 -19.15 -8.40
N PHE A 104 -3.27 -19.88 -9.40
CA PHE A 104 -2.43 -20.74 -10.25
C PHE A 104 -1.49 -19.92 -11.14
N ASN A 105 -1.93 -18.75 -11.58
CA ASN A 105 -1.17 -17.83 -12.43
C ASN A 105 -0.29 -16.87 -11.63
N ALA A 106 -0.45 -16.79 -10.31
CA ALA A 106 0.24 -15.81 -9.47
C ALA A 106 1.74 -16.11 -9.24
N LEU A 107 2.17 -17.36 -9.34
CA LEU A 107 3.55 -17.78 -9.01
C LEU A 107 4.65 -16.99 -9.72
N PRO A 108 4.61 -16.79 -11.05
CA PRO A 108 5.61 -15.97 -11.73
C PRO A 108 5.64 -14.53 -11.25
N TYR A 109 4.45 -13.95 -10.98
CA TYR A 109 4.31 -12.58 -10.48
C TYR A 109 4.86 -12.43 -9.07
N VAL A 110 4.64 -13.41 -8.17
CA VAL A 110 5.23 -13.43 -6.82
C VAL A 110 6.75 -13.46 -6.89
N SER A 111 7.32 -14.28 -7.76
CA SER A 111 8.77 -14.34 -7.96
C SER A 111 9.32 -13.02 -8.49
N ALA A 112 8.68 -12.45 -9.51
CA ALA A 112 9.07 -11.17 -10.12
C ALA A 112 8.95 -10.02 -9.11
N MET A 113 7.85 -9.92 -8.36
CA MET A 113 7.66 -8.94 -7.30
C MET A 113 8.81 -8.98 -6.29
N LYS A 114 9.10 -10.18 -5.76
CA LYS A 114 10.15 -10.36 -4.76
C LYS A 114 11.53 -9.99 -5.28
N SER A 115 11.90 -10.44 -6.50
CA SER A 115 13.20 -10.13 -7.09
C SER A 115 13.39 -8.63 -7.35
N ASN A 116 12.35 -7.93 -7.78
CA ASN A 116 12.41 -6.48 -8.00
C ASN A 116 12.51 -5.70 -6.69
N PHE A 117 11.81 -6.08 -5.61
CA PHE A 117 12.02 -5.45 -4.29
C PHE A 117 13.44 -5.69 -3.76
N LEU A 118 14.00 -6.89 -3.95
CA LEU A 118 15.38 -7.17 -3.57
C LEU A 118 16.38 -6.34 -4.38
N LYS A 119 16.14 -6.16 -5.69
CA LYS A 119 16.99 -5.29 -6.53
C LYS A 119 16.87 -3.83 -6.13
N ALA A 120 15.68 -3.34 -5.83
CA ALA A 120 15.50 -1.99 -5.30
C ALA A 120 16.26 -1.79 -3.98
N HIS A 121 16.25 -2.77 -3.08
CA HIS A 121 17.02 -2.72 -1.83
C HIS A 121 18.54 -2.81 -2.06
N GLU A 122 19.00 -3.61 -3.01
CA GLU A 122 20.41 -3.68 -3.39
C GLU A 122 20.94 -2.30 -3.86
N LEU A 123 20.14 -1.59 -4.66
CA LEU A 123 20.49 -0.28 -5.21
C LEU A 123 20.34 0.86 -4.18
N ASP A 124 19.33 0.80 -3.31
CA ASP A 124 19.14 1.73 -2.19
C ASP A 124 18.76 0.98 -0.91
N PRO A 125 19.77 0.58 -0.11
CA PRO A 125 19.54 -0.14 1.14
C PRO A 125 18.77 0.66 2.21
N ARG A 126 18.67 1.97 2.07
CA ARG A 126 18.01 2.85 3.05
C ARG A 126 16.61 3.31 2.64
N HIS A 127 16.11 2.88 1.49
CA HIS A 127 14.76 3.23 1.02
C HIS A 127 13.70 2.57 1.90
N THR A 128 13.13 3.32 2.84
CA THR A 128 12.20 2.79 3.86
C THR A 128 10.95 2.14 3.27
N PRO A 129 10.35 2.62 2.15
CA PRO A 129 9.25 1.92 1.49
C PRO A 129 9.61 0.53 0.99
N THR A 130 10.83 0.34 0.46
CA THR A 130 11.31 -0.97 0.01
C THR A 130 11.51 -1.93 1.19
N LEU A 131 12.12 -1.46 2.28
CA LEU A 131 12.29 -2.25 3.49
C LEU A 131 10.95 -2.72 4.05
N MET A 132 9.97 -1.81 4.14
CA MET A 132 8.61 -2.14 4.58
C MET A 132 7.95 -3.17 3.65
N ALA A 133 8.07 -3.02 2.33
CA ALA A 133 7.54 -3.99 1.37
C ALA A 133 8.18 -5.37 1.54
N LEU A 134 9.50 -5.45 1.75
CA LEU A 134 10.20 -6.71 2.01
C LEU A 134 9.74 -7.36 3.32
N VAL A 135 9.54 -6.59 4.40
CA VAL A 135 8.94 -7.11 5.63
C VAL A 135 7.60 -7.77 5.33
N GLN A 136 6.73 -7.09 4.59
CA GLN A 136 5.41 -7.60 4.24
C GLN A 136 5.47 -8.87 3.40
N VAL A 137 6.29 -8.85 2.37
CA VAL A 137 6.48 -10.00 1.46
C VAL A 137 6.91 -11.23 2.25
N TYR A 138 7.96 -11.08 3.08
CA TYR A 138 8.49 -12.22 3.82
C TYR A 138 7.57 -12.68 4.96
N ALA A 139 6.83 -11.80 5.61
CA ALA A 139 5.91 -12.16 6.69
C ALA A 139 4.62 -12.81 6.18
N LYS A 140 4.15 -12.45 4.96
CA LYS A 140 2.86 -12.93 4.44
C LYS A 140 2.96 -14.13 3.51
N LEU A 141 4.04 -14.26 2.77
CA LEU A 141 4.18 -15.39 1.87
C LEU A 141 4.32 -16.70 2.66
N PRO A 142 3.66 -17.78 2.22
CA PRO A 142 3.95 -19.11 2.73
C PRO A 142 5.41 -19.49 2.50
N GLY A 143 5.97 -20.35 3.36
CA GLY A 143 7.38 -20.76 3.27
C GLY A 143 7.77 -21.34 1.91
N PHE A 144 6.87 -22.13 1.27
CA PHE A 144 7.12 -22.69 -0.07
C PHE A 144 7.16 -21.64 -1.20
N LEU A 145 6.64 -20.41 -0.96
CA LEU A 145 6.78 -19.24 -1.83
C LEU A 145 7.94 -18.33 -1.41
N GLY A 146 8.72 -18.78 -0.43
CA GLY A 146 9.89 -18.07 0.08
C GLY A 146 9.56 -17.05 1.16
N GLY A 147 8.43 -17.20 1.86
CA GLY A 147 8.13 -16.49 3.10
C GLY A 147 9.10 -16.89 4.22
N SER A 148 9.44 -15.94 5.09
CA SER A 148 10.38 -16.17 6.21
C SER A 148 10.24 -15.07 7.25
N PHE A 149 9.79 -15.41 8.44
CA PHE A 149 9.75 -14.46 9.56
C PHE A 149 11.14 -13.97 9.97
N GLU A 150 12.17 -14.79 9.80
CA GLU A 150 13.55 -14.39 10.05
C GLU A 150 13.99 -13.25 9.11
N LYS A 151 13.73 -13.39 7.80
CA LYS A 151 14.02 -12.34 6.84
C LYS A 151 13.14 -11.11 7.04
N ALA A 152 11.86 -11.29 7.37
CA ALA A 152 10.98 -10.18 7.73
C ALA A 152 11.54 -9.41 8.93
N LYS A 153 11.99 -10.11 9.97
CA LYS A 153 12.64 -9.50 11.13
C LYS A 153 13.91 -8.74 10.73
N TYR A 154 14.77 -9.32 9.92
CA TYR A 154 16.00 -8.66 9.44
C TYR A 154 15.69 -7.30 8.80
N TYR A 155 14.72 -7.24 7.86
CA TYR A 155 14.35 -5.98 7.21
C TYR A 155 13.65 -5.00 8.16
N SER A 156 12.88 -5.50 9.14
CA SER A 156 12.28 -4.64 10.15
C SER A 156 13.31 -4.04 11.10
N ASP A 157 14.39 -4.75 11.40
CA ASP A 157 15.49 -4.25 12.22
C ASP A 157 16.27 -3.14 11.46
N LEU A 158 16.56 -3.34 10.17
CA LEU A 158 17.15 -2.28 9.33
C LEU A 158 16.24 -1.04 9.28
N LEU A 159 14.94 -1.25 9.12
CA LEU A 159 13.98 -0.15 9.10
C LEU A 159 13.93 0.58 10.44
N TYR A 160 14.04 -0.14 11.56
CA TYR A 160 14.08 0.43 12.90
C TYR A 160 15.30 1.34 13.12
N GLU A 161 16.46 0.97 12.56
CA GLU A 161 17.67 1.80 12.60
C GLU A 161 17.52 3.13 11.83
N ILE A 162 16.68 3.14 10.78
CA ILE A 162 16.44 4.34 9.96
C ILE A 162 15.31 5.19 10.54
N SER A 163 14.23 4.54 10.98
CA SER A 163 13.01 5.15 11.51
C SER A 163 12.39 4.25 12.56
N THR A 164 12.55 4.63 13.84
CA THR A 164 12.03 3.88 14.98
C THR A 164 10.54 3.59 14.84
N ALA A 165 9.74 4.59 14.46
CA ALA A 165 8.30 4.44 14.29
C ALA A 165 7.94 3.40 13.21
N GLU A 166 8.58 3.47 12.04
CA GLU A 166 8.32 2.54 10.93
C GLU A 166 8.82 1.13 11.26
N GLY A 167 9.97 1.00 11.92
CA GLY A 167 10.48 -0.28 12.40
C GLY A 167 9.53 -0.94 13.42
N LEU A 168 8.97 -0.16 14.35
CA LEU A 168 7.96 -0.65 15.29
C LEU A 168 6.66 -1.07 14.59
N ILE A 169 6.22 -0.32 13.58
CA ILE A 169 5.07 -0.70 12.74
C ILE A 169 5.37 -2.03 12.04
N ALA A 170 6.55 -2.17 11.44
CA ALA A 170 6.96 -3.39 10.76
C ALA A 170 7.02 -4.61 11.70
N GLN A 171 7.58 -4.45 12.92
CA GLN A 171 7.60 -5.48 13.94
C GLN A 171 6.19 -5.87 14.41
N GLY A 172 5.31 -4.89 14.61
CA GLY A 172 3.90 -5.12 14.92
C GLY A 172 3.21 -5.96 13.84
N PHE A 173 3.48 -5.66 12.59
CA PHE A 173 2.96 -6.41 11.46
C PHE A 173 3.45 -7.86 11.40
N ILE A 174 4.72 -8.12 11.68
CA ILE A 174 5.26 -9.49 11.77
C ILE A 174 4.52 -10.28 12.84
N LEU A 175 4.36 -9.69 14.03
CA LEU A 175 3.66 -10.31 15.15
C LEU A 175 2.19 -10.59 14.84
N GLU A 176 1.52 -9.65 14.16
CA GLU A 176 0.14 -9.86 13.70
C GLU A 176 0.06 -11.02 12.70
N SER A 177 1.00 -11.11 11.77
CA SER A 177 1.08 -12.21 10.79
C SER A 177 1.34 -13.57 11.45
N GLN A 178 1.93 -13.57 12.66
CA GLN A 178 2.12 -14.75 13.50
C GLN A 178 0.92 -15.08 14.42
N GLY A 179 -0.12 -14.21 14.41
CA GLY A 179 -1.28 -14.33 15.30
C GLY A 179 -1.05 -13.80 16.73
N GLU A 180 0.08 -13.12 16.97
CA GLU A 180 0.45 -12.58 18.29
C GLU A 180 -0.15 -11.17 18.50
N THR A 181 -1.47 -11.04 18.40
CA THR A 181 -2.20 -9.77 18.37
C THR A 181 -1.88 -8.83 19.55
N LEU A 182 -1.74 -9.35 20.76
CA LEU A 182 -1.44 -8.50 21.92
C LEU A 182 -0.04 -7.89 21.83
N LYS A 183 0.96 -8.66 21.43
CA LYS A 183 2.32 -8.15 21.21
C LYS A 183 2.39 -7.19 20.01
N ALA A 184 1.65 -7.48 18.96
CA ALA A 184 1.51 -6.58 17.83
C ALA A 184 0.96 -5.22 18.27
N LYS A 185 -0.13 -5.22 19.06
CA LYS A 185 -0.72 -4.00 19.61
C LYS A 185 0.29 -3.21 20.47
N GLU A 186 1.11 -3.88 21.28
CA GLU A 186 2.16 -3.23 22.06
C GLU A 186 3.17 -2.51 21.16
N LYS A 187 3.62 -3.15 20.07
CA LYS A 187 4.53 -2.53 19.11
C LYS A 187 3.91 -1.33 18.41
N PHE A 188 2.67 -1.45 17.96
CA PHE A 188 1.96 -0.33 17.35
C PHE A 188 1.76 0.83 18.33
N THR A 189 1.43 0.55 19.60
CA THR A 189 1.31 1.60 20.62
C THR A 189 2.65 2.35 20.81
N LYS A 190 3.77 1.63 20.86
CA LYS A 190 5.10 2.26 20.93
C LYS A 190 5.40 3.11 19.69
N ALA A 191 5.02 2.62 18.48
CA ALA A 191 5.17 3.39 17.25
C ALA A 191 4.39 4.71 17.31
N PHE A 192 3.18 4.70 17.85
CA PHE A 192 2.36 5.92 18.00
C PHE A 192 2.94 6.92 19.02
N VAL A 193 3.71 6.47 20.00
CA VAL A 193 4.48 7.37 20.88
C VAL A 193 5.55 8.12 20.06
N GLU A 194 6.29 7.41 19.22
CA GLU A 194 7.30 8.02 18.33
C GLU A 194 6.70 9.00 17.30
N LEU A 195 5.40 8.86 16.98
CA LEU A 195 4.66 9.74 16.08
C LEU A 195 3.98 10.91 16.81
N SER A 196 4.53 11.38 17.93
CA SER A 196 3.93 12.47 18.74
C SER A 196 3.65 13.75 17.96
N PHE A 197 4.45 14.08 16.95
CA PHE A 197 4.26 15.26 16.10
C PHE A 197 2.96 15.25 15.28
N LEU A 198 2.30 14.10 15.10
CA LEU A 198 1.02 14.01 14.39
C LEU A 198 -0.16 14.54 15.20
N GLU A 199 -0.04 14.72 16.50
CA GLU A 199 -1.15 15.16 17.38
C GLU A 199 -1.76 16.50 16.95
N ALA A 200 -0.93 17.43 16.50
CA ALA A 200 -1.37 18.76 16.10
C ALA A 200 -2.04 18.81 14.72
N CYS A 201 -2.07 17.72 13.95
CA CYS A 201 -2.46 17.69 12.54
C CYS A 201 -1.84 18.82 11.70
N ASN A 202 -0.64 19.25 12.06
CA ASN A 202 0.04 20.34 11.38
C ASN A 202 0.46 19.90 9.97
N SER A 203 -0.18 20.46 8.96
CA SER A 203 0.03 20.09 7.56
C SER A 203 1.50 20.17 7.13
N LYS A 204 2.22 21.20 7.60
CA LYS A 204 3.64 21.41 7.25
C LYS A 204 4.56 20.37 7.89
N ILE A 205 4.31 19.99 9.14
CA ILE A 205 5.09 18.94 9.82
C ILE A 205 4.77 17.58 9.22
N ASN A 206 3.49 17.28 8.95
CA ASN A 206 3.05 16.06 8.32
C ASN A 206 3.64 15.91 6.91
N GLU A 207 3.62 16.98 6.11
CA GLU A 207 4.25 17.01 4.79
C GLU A 207 5.76 16.72 4.88
N LEU A 208 6.46 17.30 5.83
CA LEU A 208 7.89 17.08 6.03
C LEU A 208 8.20 15.63 6.37
N TYR A 209 7.35 14.99 7.21
CA TYR A 209 7.53 13.60 7.61
C TYR A 209 7.21 12.60 6.48
N PHE A 210 6.10 12.84 5.75
CA PHE A 210 5.65 11.90 4.73
C PHE A 210 6.25 12.14 3.34
N ARG A 211 6.96 13.25 3.11
CA ARG A 211 7.49 13.65 1.79
C ARG A 211 8.30 12.54 1.09
N ASP A 212 9.21 11.92 1.83
CA ASP A 212 10.15 10.93 1.29
C ASP A 212 9.71 9.49 1.60
N LYS A 213 8.46 9.32 2.04
CA LYS A 213 7.90 8.03 2.44
C LYS A 213 6.79 7.61 1.50
N SER A 214 6.48 6.32 1.51
CA SER A 214 5.29 5.84 0.81
C SER A 214 4.04 6.53 1.36
N GLN A 215 3.22 7.09 0.48
CA GLN A 215 1.93 7.69 0.86
C GLN A 215 1.02 6.67 1.59
N ASN A 216 1.17 5.38 1.28
CA ASN A 216 0.50 4.30 1.97
C ASN A 216 0.83 4.24 3.48
N LEU A 217 1.98 4.78 3.93
CA LEU A 217 2.32 4.80 5.35
C LEU A 217 1.30 5.62 6.16
N SER A 218 0.85 6.76 5.65
CA SER A 218 -0.15 7.58 6.34
C SER A 218 -1.50 6.86 6.44
N TYR A 219 -1.90 6.14 5.40
CA TYR A 219 -3.08 5.27 5.44
C TYR A 219 -2.93 4.12 6.45
N GLN A 220 -1.76 3.49 6.51
CA GLN A 220 -1.47 2.43 7.47
C GLN A 220 -1.58 2.91 8.90
N ILE A 221 -0.94 4.04 9.24
CA ILE A 221 -1.01 4.65 10.57
C ILE A 221 -2.47 4.90 10.95
N GLY A 222 -3.24 5.54 10.09
CA GLY A 222 -4.66 5.80 10.34
C GLY A 222 -5.49 4.52 10.52
N SER A 223 -5.23 3.50 9.73
CA SER A 223 -5.91 2.20 9.83
C SER A 223 -5.57 1.46 11.12
N ILE A 224 -4.29 1.41 11.51
CA ILE A 224 -3.83 0.79 12.76
C ILE A 224 -4.55 1.43 13.96
N GLY A 225 -4.57 2.76 14.03
CA GLY A 225 -5.20 3.47 15.14
C GLY A 225 -6.71 3.27 15.20
N LEU A 226 -7.38 3.23 14.04
CA LEU A 226 -8.81 2.97 13.97
C LEU A 226 -9.16 1.57 14.53
N TYR A 227 -8.52 0.52 14.02
CA TYR A 227 -8.88 -0.86 14.35
C TYR A 227 -8.41 -1.29 15.73
N LEU A 228 -7.23 -0.88 16.15
CA LEU A 228 -6.70 -1.24 17.47
C LEU A 228 -7.11 -0.26 18.58
N ASN A 229 -7.82 0.81 18.22
CA ASN A 229 -8.22 1.90 19.11
C ASN A 229 -7.00 2.52 19.82
N ILE A 230 -5.99 2.87 19.03
CA ILE A 230 -4.77 3.52 19.47
C ILE A 230 -4.77 4.95 18.92
N ASP A 231 -4.62 5.95 19.78
CA ASP A 231 -4.44 7.36 19.44
C ASP A 231 -5.25 7.86 18.22
N ILE A 232 -6.54 8.05 18.46
CA ILE A 232 -7.49 8.41 17.42
C ILE A 232 -7.12 9.72 16.73
N GLN A 233 -6.55 10.69 17.47
CA GLN A 233 -6.16 11.97 16.89
C GLN A 233 -5.04 11.83 15.85
N LYS A 234 -3.98 11.08 16.15
CA LYS A 234 -2.90 10.81 15.19
C LYS A 234 -3.41 10.07 13.96
N SER A 235 -4.35 9.15 14.18
CA SER A 235 -4.99 8.40 13.09
C SER A 235 -5.78 9.31 12.15
N ILE A 236 -6.54 10.26 12.70
CA ILE A 236 -7.25 11.29 11.94
C ILE A 236 -6.25 12.14 11.15
N CYS A 237 -5.16 12.58 11.78
CA CYS A 237 -4.15 13.41 11.10
C CYS A 237 -3.49 12.67 9.93
N ALA A 238 -3.16 11.40 10.12
CA ALA A 238 -2.54 10.59 9.08
C ALA A 238 -3.50 10.34 7.88
N LEU A 239 -4.77 10.01 8.12
CA LEU A 239 -5.75 9.82 7.04
C LEU A 239 -6.10 11.13 6.34
N ASN A 240 -6.19 12.25 7.05
CA ASN A 240 -6.40 13.55 6.41
C ASN A 240 -5.19 13.93 5.54
N TYR A 241 -3.96 13.63 5.98
CA TYR A 241 -2.79 13.82 5.13
C TYR A 241 -2.91 13.02 3.83
N TYR A 242 -3.26 11.73 3.91
CA TYR A 242 -3.49 10.89 2.72
C TYR A 242 -4.53 11.51 1.79
N LEU A 243 -5.71 11.85 2.32
CA LEU A 243 -6.82 12.37 1.53
C LEU A 243 -6.49 13.70 0.83
N ASN A 244 -5.78 14.60 1.53
CA ASN A 244 -5.40 15.91 1.02
C ASN A 244 -4.30 15.85 -0.05
N ASN A 245 -3.48 14.80 -0.04
CA ASN A 245 -2.39 14.59 -1.00
C ASN A 245 -2.69 13.47 -1.99
N PHE A 246 -3.92 12.97 -2.02
CA PHE A 246 -4.33 11.91 -2.92
C PHE A 246 -4.18 12.34 -4.38
N ASN A 247 -3.67 11.43 -5.19
CA ASN A 247 -3.66 11.55 -6.64
C ASN A 247 -4.23 10.28 -7.30
N GLU A 248 -4.57 10.36 -8.56
CA GLU A 248 -5.20 9.25 -9.32
C GLU A 248 -4.30 8.01 -9.50
N TYR A 249 -3.01 8.16 -9.21
CA TYR A 249 -2.03 7.07 -9.27
C TYR A 249 -1.89 6.33 -7.95
N ASP A 250 -2.56 6.81 -6.89
CA ASP A 250 -2.53 6.16 -5.59
C ASP A 250 -3.28 4.82 -5.63
N ASN A 251 -2.73 3.84 -4.93
CA ASN A 251 -3.25 2.48 -4.95
C ASN A 251 -4.43 2.27 -4.00
N LEU A 252 -4.64 3.16 -3.02
CA LEU A 252 -5.71 3.01 -2.03
C LEU A 252 -6.82 4.01 -2.32
N PRO A 253 -8.06 3.56 -2.56
CA PRO A 253 -9.16 4.41 -2.98
C PRO A 253 -9.59 5.44 -1.92
N LYS A 254 -9.92 6.65 -2.37
CA LYS A 254 -10.38 7.75 -1.50
C LYS A 254 -11.58 7.40 -0.63
N GLU A 255 -12.53 6.64 -1.15
CA GLU A 255 -13.72 6.24 -0.44
C GLU A 255 -13.42 5.45 0.83
N TRP A 256 -12.40 4.59 0.82
CA TRP A 256 -11.97 3.89 2.04
C TRP A 256 -11.37 4.83 3.08
N VAL A 257 -10.61 5.83 2.64
CA VAL A 257 -10.03 6.85 3.53
C VAL A 257 -11.14 7.68 4.17
N SER A 258 -12.08 8.16 3.36
CA SER A 258 -13.23 8.94 3.83
C SER A 258 -14.08 8.12 4.80
N TYR A 259 -14.35 6.85 4.51
CA TYR A 259 -15.07 5.96 5.40
C TYR A 259 -14.37 5.77 6.74
N LYS A 260 -13.05 5.49 6.74
CA LYS A 260 -12.25 5.36 7.97
C LYS A 260 -12.23 6.65 8.78
N LEU A 261 -12.15 7.80 8.13
CA LEU A 261 -12.29 9.10 8.81
C LEU A 261 -13.66 9.25 9.47
N SER A 262 -14.74 8.85 8.81
CA SER A 262 -16.07 8.89 9.42
C SER A 262 -16.14 8.09 10.72
N LEU A 263 -15.56 6.87 10.72
CA LEU A 263 -15.50 6.02 11.90
C LEU A 263 -14.63 6.59 13.03
N LEU A 264 -13.50 7.22 12.71
CA LEU A 264 -12.63 7.87 13.68
C LEU A 264 -13.32 9.06 14.33
N TYR A 265 -14.02 9.90 13.54
CA TYR A 265 -14.78 11.04 14.07
C TYR A 265 -15.98 10.60 14.92
N GLU A 266 -16.62 9.46 14.62
CA GLU A 266 -17.63 8.86 15.51
C GLU A 266 -17.06 8.49 16.87
N LYS A 267 -15.85 7.90 16.90
CA LYS A 267 -15.18 7.51 18.17
C LYS A 267 -14.93 8.69 19.09
N ILE A 268 -14.63 9.87 18.54
CA ILE A 268 -14.42 11.10 19.32
C ILE A 268 -15.68 11.97 19.45
N LYS A 269 -16.83 11.46 19.02
CA LYS A 269 -18.16 12.12 19.11
C LYS A 269 -18.31 13.40 18.29
N GLU A 270 -17.47 13.61 17.29
CA GLU A 270 -17.56 14.72 16.34
C GLU A 270 -18.57 14.37 15.22
N LYS A 271 -19.87 14.44 15.57
CA LYS A 271 -20.97 13.95 14.72
C LYS A 271 -21.01 14.62 13.33
N GLU A 272 -20.81 15.94 13.28
CA GLU A 272 -20.87 16.68 12.00
C GLU A 272 -19.78 16.21 11.03
N LYS A 273 -18.56 16.04 11.52
CA LYS A 273 -17.44 15.54 10.69
C LYS A 273 -17.63 14.08 10.30
N ALA A 274 -18.15 13.26 11.23
CA ALA A 274 -18.46 11.87 10.92
C ALA A 274 -19.48 11.75 9.77
N VAL A 275 -20.56 12.54 9.81
CA VAL A 275 -21.56 12.59 8.75
C VAL A 275 -20.97 13.14 7.45
N TYR A 276 -20.19 14.21 7.52
CA TYR A 276 -19.51 14.78 6.35
C TYR A 276 -18.68 13.75 5.61
N PHE A 277 -17.78 13.04 6.30
CA PHE A 277 -16.90 12.04 5.68
C PHE A 277 -17.67 10.80 5.20
N ARG A 278 -18.76 10.44 5.88
CA ARG A 278 -19.66 9.38 5.41
C ARG A 278 -20.34 9.75 4.10
N ASN A 279 -20.86 10.95 3.98
CA ASN A 279 -21.47 11.45 2.74
C ASN A 279 -20.42 11.52 1.61
N LEU A 280 -19.23 12.06 1.90
CA LEU A 280 -18.12 12.11 0.95
C LEU A 280 -17.76 10.71 0.42
N THR A 281 -17.82 9.66 1.26
CA THR A 281 -17.60 8.27 0.84
C THR A 281 -18.55 7.87 -0.30
N PHE A 282 -19.85 8.16 -0.15
CA PHE A 282 -20.86 7.81 -1.14
C PHE A 282 -20.90 8.77 -2.34
N GLU A 283 -20.45 10.02 -2.18
CA GLU A 283 -20.23 10.94 -3.28
C GLU A 283 -19.11 10.44 -4.20
N ILE A 284 -18.01 9.97 -3.63
CA ILE A 284 -16.88 9.40 -4.38
C ILE A 284 -17.28 8.07 -5.04
N ASN A 285 -17.93 7.19 -4.29
CA ASN A 285 -18.34 5.88 -4.77
C ASN A 285 -19.77 5.54 -4.32
N PRO A 286 -20.80 5.83 -5.14
CA PRO A 286 -22.20 5.53 -4.80
C PRO A 286 -22.49 4.05 -4.55
N LYS A 287 -21.64 3.15 -5.03
CA LYS A 287 -21.76 1.70 -4.87
C LYS A 287 -20.91 1.16 -3.71
N PHE A 288 -20.28 2.05 -2.92
CA PHE A 288 -19.44 1.66 -1.80
C PHE A 288 -20.21 0.81 -0.79
N LYS A 289 -19.63 -0.32 -0.43
CA LYS A 289 -20.19 -1.23 0.59
C LYS A 289 -19.09 -1.48 1.62
N PRO A 290 -19.13 -0.82 2.79
CA PRO A 290 -18.27 -1.15 3.91
C PRO A 290 -18.59 -2.58 4.37
N GLN A 291 -17.57 -3.35 4.66
CA GLN A 291 -17.71 -4.71 5.21
C GLN A 291 -17.54 -4.68 6.70
#